data_387e77ec7ae8396267d8ca39b958668e
#
_entry.id   387e77ec7ae8396267d8ca39b958668e
#
_cell.length_a   1.000
_cell.length_b   1.000
_cell.length_c   1.000
_cell.angle_alpha   90.00
_cell.angle_beta   90.00
_cell.angle_gamma   90.00
#
_symmetry.space_group_name_H-M   'P 1'
#
loop_
_entity.id
_entity.type
_entity.pdbx_description
1 polymer ?
#
loop_
_entity_poly.entity_id
_entity_poly.type
_entity_poly.pdbx_seq_one_letter_code
_entity_poly.pdbx_strand_id
1 'polypeptide(L)'
;VTALKSVAPKWLIYCALAYMGFIPVLLHLRTIFANMKRCKEDIVAWQPDVLILVDYPGFNLNIAKFIHARTQIPVFYYISPKIWAWKEYRIKNIKRDIDELFSILPFEVEFFEGKHRYPIHYVGNPTMDEVMAFQAACSETPDEFRLANGLSSNPIIALLAGSRKKEIK
;
A
#
# COMPACT_ATOMS: atom_id res chain seq x y z
N VAL A 1 -21.49 6.51 17.40
CA VAL A 1 -20.63 5.79 16.42
C VAL A 1 -21.45 5.68 15.16
N THR A 2 -21.26 6.63 14.24
CA THR A 2 -21.93 6.65 12.94
C THR A 2 -21.23 5.63 12.06
N ALA A 3 -21.94 4.65 11.56
CA ALA A 3 -21.39 3.61 10.69
C ALA A 3 -20.76 4.27 9.46
N LEU A 4 -19.50 4.00 9.22
CA LEU A 4 -18.78 4.35 7.98
C LEU A 4 -19.63 3.89 6.79
N LYS A 5 -20.06 4.84 5.96
CA LYS A 5 -20.78 4.53 4.73
C LYS A 5 -19.90 3.63 3.85
N SER A 6 -20.42 2.47 3.50
CA SER A 6 -19.65 1.42 2.84
C SER A 6 -19.11 1.86 1.48
N VAL A 7 -17.84 1.69 1.36
CA VAL A 7 -16.91 1.43 0.25
C VAL A 7 -17.37 1.78 -1.17
N ALA A 8 -16.59 2.67 -1.79
CA ALA A 8 -16.55 2.86 -3.25
C ALA A 8 -16.47 1.51 -3.99
N PRO A 9 -17.06 1.37 -5.18
CA PRO A 9 -17.13 0.09 -5.85
C PRO A 9 -15.72 -0.51 -6.05
N LYS A 10 -15.51 -1.68 -5.48
CA LYS A 10 -14.21 -2.41 -5.40
C LYS A 10 -13.48 -2.53 -6.74
N TRP A 11 -14.20 -2.51 -7.86
CA TRP A 11 -13.64 -2.61 -9.20
C TRP A 11 -12.77 -1.43 -9.62
N LEU A 12 -13.00 -0.23 -9.10
CA LEU A 12 -12.21 0.96 -9.43
C LEU A 12 -10.77 0.85 -8.88
N ILE A 13 -10.63 0.26 -7.70
CA ILE A 13 -9.34 0.03 -7.03
C ILE A 13 -8.50 -1.00 -7.83
N TYR A 14 -9.12 -2.09 -8.27
CA TYR A 14 -8.43 -3.17 -8.99
C TYR A 14 -7.98 -2.77 -10.40
N CYS A 15 -8.78 -2.00 -11.14
CA CYS A 15 -8.40 -1.56 -12.48
C CYS A 15 -7.21 -0.58 -12.48
N ALA A 16 -7.07 0.26 -11.46
CA ALA A 16 -5.94 1.19 -11.35
C ALA A 16 -4.62 0.52 -10.96
N LEU A 17 -4.68 -0.64 -10.26
CA LEU A 17 -3.52 -1.37 -9.75
C LEU A 17 -2.97 -2.42 -10.73
N ALA A 18 -3.68 -2.73 -11.81
CA ALA A 18 -3.32 -3.81 -12.73
C ALA A 18 -2.07 -3.52 -13.58
N TYR A 19 -1.66 -2.26 -13.71
CA TYR A 19 -0.54 -1.86 -14.58
C TYR A 19 0.74 -1.66 -13.76
N MET A 20 1.54 -2.71 -13.64
CA MET A 20 2.87 -2.66 -13.04
C MET A 20 3.97 -2.86 -14.10
N GLY A 21 5.00 -2.01 -14.07
CA GLY A 21 6.12 -2.01 -15.01
C GLY A 21 6.06 -0.85 -16.01
N PHE A 22 7.23 -0.44 -16.53
CA PHE A 22 7.37 0.77 -17.35
C PHE A 22 6.59 0.68 -18.66
N ILE A 23 6.71 -0.42 -19.41
CA ILE A 23 6.06 -0.60 -20.71
C ILE A 23 4.53 -0.72 -20.59
N PRO A 24 3.95 -1.55 -19.72
CA PRO A 24 2.50 -1.59 -19.50
C PRO A 24 1.91 -0.26 -19.06
N VAL A 25 2.60 0.48 -18.19
CA VAL A 25 2.15 1.83 -17.76
C VAL A 25 2.13 2.79 -18.94
N LEU A 26 3.16 2.78 -19.80
CA LEU A 26 3.23 3.67 -20.97
C LEU A 26 2.10 3.40 -21.96
N LEU A 27 1.80 2.14 -22.24
CA LEU A 27 0.75 1.72 -23.17
C LEU A 27 -0.67 2.06 -22.66
N HIS A 28 -0.84 2.15 -21.34
CA HIS A 28 -2.14 2.38 -20.69
C HIS A 28 -2.28 3.76 -20.04
N LEU A 29 -1.40 4.71 -20.34
CA LEU A 29 -1.43 6.06 -19.75
C LEU A 29 -2.82 6.72 -19.85
N ARG A 30 -3.49 6.63 -21.01
CA ARG A 30 -4.83 7.20 -21.18
C ARG A 30 -5.83 6.60 -20.20
N THR A 31 -5.81 5.29 -20.01
CA THR A 31 -6.68 4.58 -19.08
C THR A 31 -6.37 4.98 -17.63
N ILE A 32 -5.08 5.09 -17.27
CA ILE A 32 -4.65 5.51 -15.94
C ILE A 32 -5.13 6.93 -15.63
N PHE A 33 -4.98 7.86 -16.58
CA PHE A 33 -5.45 9.24 -16.41
C PHE A 33 -6.97 9.33 -16.37
N ALA A 34 -7.68 8.57 -17.20
CA ALA A 34 -9.14 8.50 -17.16
C ALA A 34 -9.66 7.95 -15.82
N ASN A 35 -9.06 6.88 -15.31
CA ASN A 35 -9.37 6.31 -14.01
C ASN A 35 -9.07 7.29 -12.87
N MET A 36 -7.95 8.01 -12.95
CA MET A 36 -7.60 9.04 -11.97
C MET A 36 -8.63 10.19 -11.98
N LYS A 37 -9.04 10.65 -13.15
CA LYS A 37 -10.06 11.69 -13.28
C LYS A 37 -11.38 11.21 -12.67
N ARG A 38 -11.86 10.05 -13.07
CA ARG A 38 -13.09 9.45 -12.56
C ARG A 38 -13.05 9.25 -11.04
N CYS A 39 -11.95 8.72 -10.51
CA CYS A 39 -11.77 8.55 -9.06
C CYS A 39 -11.92 9.88 -8.30
N LYS A 40 -11.32 10.96 -8.82
CA LYS A 40 -11.44 12.29 -8.25
C LYS A 40 -12.90 12.80 -8.26
N GLU A 41 -13.60 12.61 -9.38
CA GLU A 41 -14.99 13.02 -9.55
C GLU A 41 -15.92 12.23 -8.62
N ASP A 42 -15.73 10.91 -8.53
CA ASP A 42 -16.51 10.03 -7.68
C ASP A 42 -16.33 10.37 -6.18
N ILE A 43 -15.10 10.65 -5.72
CA ILE A 43 -14.84 11.05 -4.33
C ILE A 43 -15.54 12.36 -4.01
N VAL A 44 -15.45 13.36 -4.91
CA VAL A 44 -16.09 14.66 -4.70
C VAL A 44 -17.62 14.54 -4.71
N ALA A 45 -18.17 13.70 -5.59
CA ALA A 45 -19.62 13.49 -5.66
C ALA A 45 -20.16 12.74 -4.43
N TRP A 46 -19.37 11.78 -3.90
CA TRP A 46 -19.80 10.95 -2.78
C TRP A 46 -19.63 11.63 -1.41
N GLN A 47 -18.69 12.59 -1.28
CA GLN A 47 -18.43 13.32 -0.04
C GLN A 47 -18.22 12.38 1.17
N PRO A 48 -17.20 11.50 1.16
CA PRO A 48 -16.93 10.62 2.29
C PRO A 48 -16.47 11.42 3.51
N ASP A 49 -16.67 10.87 4.72
CA ASP A 49 -16.21 11.45 5.98
C ASP A 49 -14.68 11.47 6.08
N VAL A 50 -14.00 10.51 5.43
CA VAL A 50 -12.54 10.39 5.36
C VAL A 50 -12.14 9.64 4.08
N LEU A 51 -11.03 10.05 3.46
CA LEU A 51 -10.41 9.35 2.34
C LEU A 51 -9.16 8.61 2.83
N ILE A 52 -9.18 7.28 2.77
CA ILE A 52 -8.02 6.45 3.10
C ILE A 52 -7.34 5.98 1.81
N LEU A 53 -6.11 6.41 1.60
CA LEU A 53 -5.27 6.04 0.46
C LEU A 53 -4.30 4.94 0.89
N VAL A 54 -4.25 3.83 0.14
CA VAL A 54 -3.42 2.68 0.48
C VAL A 54 -2.28 2.53 -0.52
N ASP A 55 -1.02 2.65 -0.06
CA ASP A 55 0.19 2.48 -0.89
C ASP A 55 0.13 3.25 -2.24
N TYR A 56 0.78 2.76 -3.29
CA TYR A 56 0.77 3.25 -4.68
C TYR A 56 0.96 4.77 -4.84
N PRO A 57 2.07 5.33 -4.38
CA PRO A 57 2.25 6.77 -4.23
C PRO A 57 2.23 7.56 -5.55
N GLY A 58 2.48 6.92 -6.69
CA GLY A 58 2.39 7.55 -8.00
C GLY A 58 0.98 8.04 -8.34
N PHE A 59 -0.02 7.29 -7.95
CA PHE A 59 -1.44 7.58 -8.17
C PHE A 59 -2.03 8.34 -6.98
N ASN A 60 -1.86 7.79 -5.78
CA ASN A 60 -2.54 8.25 -4.58
C ASN A 60 -2.14 9.67 -4.15
N LEU A 61 -0.87 10.07 -4.28
CA LEU A 61 -0.47 11.45 -3.98
C LEU A 61 -1.09 12.48 -4.94
N ASN A 62 -1.44 12.09 -6.18
CA ASN A 62 -2.18 12.96 -7.09
C ASN A 62 -3.68 13.08 -6.73
N ILE A 63 -4.27 12.01 -6.17
CA ILE A 63 -5.62 12.06 -5.60
C ILE A 63 -5.61 12.95 -4.36
N ALA A 64 -4.70 12.70 -3.42
CA ALA A 64 -4.56 13.50 -2.20
C ALA A 64 -4.47 15.01 -2.50
N LYS A 65 -3.54 15.40 -3.39
CA LYS A 65 -3.39 16.80 -3.81
C LYS A 65 -4.68 17.41 -4.34
N PHE A 66 -5.44 16.66 -5.13
CA PHE A 66 -6.68 17.15 -5.72
C PHE A 66 -7.78 17.33 -4.68
N ILE A 67 -7.94 16.35 -3.79
CA ILE A 67 -8.97 16.36 -2.74
C ILE A 67 -8.68 17.43 -1.70
N HIS A 68 -7.45 17.48 -1.19
CA HIS A 68 -7.02 18.51 -0.22
C HIS A 68 -7.21 19.94 -0.76
N ALA A 69 -6.95 20.17 -2.06
CA ALA A 69 -7.10 21.51 -2.65
C ALA A 69 -8.55 21.94 -2.93
N ARG A 70 -9.53 21.02 -2.91
CA ARG A 70 -10.90 21.30 -3.36
C ARG A 70 -12.00 20.92 -2.37
N THR A 71 -11.66 20.21 -1.32
CA THR A 71 -12.62 19.73 -0.34
C THR A 71 -12.06 19.87 1.06
N GLN A 72 -12.89 19.65 2.07
CA GLN A 72 -12.48 19.55 3.48
C GLN A 72 -12.43 18.07 3.94
N ILE A 73 -12.43 17.12 3.01
CA ILE A 73 -12.37 15.69 3.32
C ILE A 73 -10.98 15.38 3.86
N PRO A 74 -10.84 14.86 5.09
CA PRO A 74 -9.56 14.44 5.64
C PRO A 74 -8.94 13.31 4.80
N VAL A 75 -7.64 13.42 4.52
CA VAL A 75 -6.89 12.46 3.71
C VAL A 75 -5.92 11.70 4.58
N PHE A 76 -6.18 10.41 4.80
CA PHE A 76 -5.34 9.48 5.53
C PHE A 76 -4.55 8.62 4.54
N TYR A 77 -3.31 8.33 4.86
CA TYR A 77 -2.47 7.51 3.99
C TYR A 77 -1.94 6.30 4.76
N TYR A 78 -2.37 5.11 4.36
CA TYR A 78 -1.95 3.84 4.93
C TYR A 78 -0.88 3.17 4.05
N ILE A 79 0.13 2.60 4.66
CA ILE A 79 1.37 2.10 4.05
C ILE A 79 2.16 3.26 3.45
N SER A 80 2.87 3.99 4.31
CA SER A 80 3.63 5.20 3.96
C SER A 80 4.48 5.04 2.69
N PRO A 81 4.56 6.06 1.84
CA PRO A 81 5.42 6.01 0.66
C PRO A 81 6.89 5.84 1.07
N LYS A 82 7.59 4.87 0.49
CA LYS A 82 9.00 4.57 0.79
C LYS A 82 9.95 5.65 0.25
N ILE A 83 9.71 6.90 0.67
CA ILE A 83 10.49 8.06 0.21
C ILE A 83 11.92 8.06 0.76
N TRP A 84 12.18 7.33 1.82
CA TRP A 84 13.51 7.11 2.37
C TRP A 84 14.44 6.33 1.42
N ALA A 85 13.86 5.46 0.57
CA ALA A 85 14.63 4.70 -0.40
C ALA A 85 14.89 5.50 -1.70
N TRP A 86 13.93 6.34 -2.11
CA TRP A 86 14.03 7.14 -3.33
C TRP A 86 12.90 8.20 -3.37
N LYS A 87 13.10 9.27 -4.11
CA LYS A 87 12.12 10.38 -4.26
C LYS A 87 11.75 11.06 -2.94
N GLU A 88 12.73 11.29 -2.08
CA GLU A 88 12.55 11.97 -0.79
C GLU A 88 11.88 13.34 -0.93
N TYR A 89 12.03 14.02 -2.08
CA TYR A 89 11.38 15.29 -2.37
C TYR A 89 9.84 15.24 -2.22
N ARG A 90 9.23 14.05 -2.27
CA ARG A 90 7.78 13.85 -2.06
C ARG A 90 7.32 14.21 -0.66
N ILE A 91 8.22 14.33 0.30
CA ILE A 91 7.87 14.78 1.66
C ILE A 91 7.11 16.11 1.65
N LYS A 92 7.44 17.02 0.74
CA LYS A 92 6.73 18.30 0.60
C LYS A 92 5.25 18.11 0.24
N ASN A 93 4.95 17.14 -0.61
CA ASN A 93 3.58 16.82 -1.01
C ASN A 93 2.83 16.13 0.14
N ILE A 94 3.50 15.21 0.84
CA ILE A 94 2.93 14.51 1.99
C ILE A 94 2.54 15.52 3.06
N LYS A 95 3.45 16.43 3.45
CA LYS A 95 3.18 17.46 4.45
C LYS A 95 2.04 18.41 4.09
N ARG A 96 1.80 18.63 2.80
CA ARG A 96 0.75 19.54 2.34
C ARG A 96 -0.60 18.87 2.20
N ASP A 97 -0.62 17.62 1.71
CA ASP A 97 -1.81 17.00 1.14
C ASP A 97 -2.33 15.81 1.98
N ILE A 98 -1.60 15.37 3.02
CA ILE A 98 -1.95 14.24 3.87
C ILE A 98 -2.13 14.74 5.31
N ASP A 99 -3.28 14.44 5.90
CA ASP A 99 -3.59 14.80 7.28
C ASP A 99 -3.02 13.81 8.28
N GLU A 100 -3.14 12.49 7.98
CA GLU A 100 -2.62 11.42 8.83
C GLU A 100 -1.86 10.38 8.01
N LEU A 101 -0.65 10.03 8.44
CA LEU A 101 0.23 9.07 7.77
C LEU A 101 0.46 7.84 8.65
N PHE A 102 0.20 6.65 8.09
CA PHE A 102 0.35 5.39 8.81
C PHE A 102 1.46 4.54 8.18
N SER A 103 2.41 4.12 9.01
CA SER A 103 3.55 3.30 8.63
C SER A 103 3.40 1.86 9.09
N ILE A 104 3.92 0.94 8.30
CA ILE A 104 4.06 -0.48 8.62
C ILE A 104 5.51 -0.89 8.96
N LEU A 105 6.45 0.06 8.92
CA LEU A 105 7.86 -0.17 9.17
C LEU A 105 8.33 0.71 10.33
N PRO A 106 8.87 0.13 11.44
CA PRO A 106 9.17 0.90 12.65
C PRO A 106 10.25 1.98 12.45
N PHE A 107 11.22 1.76 11.59
CA PHE A 107 12.29 2.74 11.33
C PHE A 107 11.82 4.00 10.56
N GLU A 108 10.64 3.95 9.95
CA GLU A 108 10.06 5.12 9.27
C GLU A 108 9.68 6.22 10.26
N VAL A 109 9.41 5.88 11.52
CA VAL A 109 9.13 6.87 12.58
C VAL A 109 10.31 7.83 12.71
N GLU A 110 11.52 7.32 12.89
CA GLU A 110 12.72 8.16 12.98
C GLU A 110 12.97 8.97 11.71
N PHE A 111 12.69 8.40 10.55
CA PHE A 111 12.84 9.09 9.28
C PHE A 111 11.86 10.26 9.14
N PHE A 112 10.58 10.06 9.43
CA PHE A 112 9.56 11.09 9.25
C PHE A 112 9.58 12.11 10.40
N GLU A 113 9.63 11.68 11.64
CA GLU A 113 9.60 12.58 12.82
C GLU A 113 10.96 13.20 13.09
N GLY A 114 12.02 12.39 13.15
CA GLY A 114 13.38 12.84 13.44
C GLY A 114 13.93 13.75 12.35
N LYS A 115 13.97 13.26 11.11
CA LYS A 115 14.56 14.02 9.99
C LYS A 115 13.63 15.08 9.43
N HIS A 116 12.36 14.73 9.23
CA HIS A 116 11.42 15.62 8.53
C HIS A 116 10.47 16.39 9.45
N ARG A 117 10.45 16.10 10.75
CA ARG A 117 9.52 16.73 11.72
C ARG A 117 8.07 16.64 11.24
N TYR A 118 7.67 15.47 10.80
CA TYR A 118 6.32 15.18 10.34
C TYR A 118 5.78 13.96 11.12
N PRO A 119 4.65 14.11 11.83
CA PRO A 119 4.10 13.04 12.64
C PRO A 119 3.68 11.85 11.79
N ILE A 120 3.91 10.63 12.31
CA ILE A 120 3.54 9.40 11.64
C ILE A 120 3.10 8.36 12.67
N HIS A 121 2.10 7.55 12.32
CA HIS A 121 1.61 6.49 13.20
C HIS A 121 2.17 5.14 12.76
N TYR A 122 3.00 4.53 13.59
CA TYR A 122 3.39 3.14 13.37
C TYR A 122 2.25 2.22 13.84
N VAL A 123 1.67 1.45 12.91
CA VAL A 123 0.50 0.60 13.14
C VAL A 123 0.78 -0.90 13.01
N GLY A 124 2.04 -1.28 12.87
CA GLY A 124 2.42 -2.67 12.62
C GLY A 124 2.35 -3.05 11.15
N ASN A 125 2.83 -4.25 10.85
CA ASN A 125 2.88 -4.79 9.49
C ASN A 125 1.82 -5.88 9.31
N PRO A 126 0.82 -5.72 8.43
CA PRO A 126 -0.24 -6.71 8.23
C PRO A 126 0.29 -8.08 7.78
N THR A 127 1.44 -8.13 7.10
CA THR A 127 2.08 -9.41 6.75
C THR A 127 2.52 -10.18 8.01
N MET A 128 2.90 -9.47 9.08
CA MET A 128 3.25 -10.12 10.34
C MET A 128 2.02 -10.74 11.02
N ASP A 129 0.88 -10.06 10.94
CA ASP A 129 -0.38 -10.59 11.49
C ASP A 129 -0.78 -11.90 10.78
N GLU A 130 -0.63 -11.96 9.46
CA GLU A 130 -0.85 -13.19 8.69
C GLU A 130 0.13 -14.31 9.07
N VAL A 131 1.42 -13.99 9.23
CA VAL A 131 2.43 -14.97 9.66
C VAL A 131 2.11 -15.51 11.06
N MET A 132 1.76 -14.64 12.00
CA MET A 132 1.40 -15.04 13.35
C MET A 132 0.11 -15.87 13.39
N ALA A 133 -0.89 -15.48 12.60
CA ALA A 133 -2.14 -16.25 12.48
C ALA A 133 -1.88 -17.64 11.88
N PHE A 134 -1.04 -17.74 10.85
CA PHE A 134 -0.62 -19.01 10.28
C PHE A 134 0.12 -19.87 11.29
N GLN A 135 1.09 -19.32 12.02
CA GLN A 135 1.84 -20.05 13.03
C GLN A 135 0.94 -20.58 14.15
N ALA A 136 -0.06 -19.79 14.57
CA ALA A 136 -1.01 -20.22 15.59
C ALA A 136 -1.97 -21.33 15.10
N ALA A 137 -2.29 -21.36 13.83
CA ALA A 137 -3.17 -22.36 13.22
C ALA A 137 -2.43 -23.61 12.70
N CYS A 138 -1.14 -23.50 12.42
CA CYS A 138 -0.33 -24.57 11.86
C CYS A 138 0.05 -25.57 12.94
N SER A 139 -0.48 -26.79 12.85
CA SER A 139 -0.15 -27.92 13.74
C SER A 139 0.85 -28.90 13.09
N GLU A 140 1.19 -28.69 11.82
CA GLU A 140 2.12 -29.54 11.07
C GLU A 140 3.53 -29.46 11.63
N THR A 141 4.10 -30.59 11.95
CA THR A 141 5.49 -30.67 12.41
C THR A 141 6.47 -30.61 11.23
N PRO A 142 7.76 -30.25 11.45
CA PRO A 142 8.78 -30.28 10.40
C PRO A 142 8.93 -31.66 9.73
N ASP A 143 8.74 -32.73 10.47
CA ASP A 143 8.86 -34.09 9.95
C ASP A 143 7.66 -34.47 9.08
N GLU A 144 6.45 -34.10 9.49
CA GLU A 144 5.23 -34.27 8.68
C GLU A 144 5.32 -33.47 7.38
N PHE A 145 5.77 -32.21 7.44
CA PHE A 145 6.01 -31.38 6.26
C PHE A 145 7.02 -32.05 5.29
N ARG A 146 8.13 -32.59 5.82
CA ARG A 146 9.13 -33.29 4.99
C ARG A 146 8.56 -34.52 4.33
N LEU A 147 7.83 -35.31 5.09
CA LEU A 147 7.20 -36.54 4.57
C LEU A 147 6.17 -36.22 3.49
N ALA A 148 5.30 -35.25 3.73
CA ALA A 148 4.26 -34.83 2.78
C ALA A 148 4.83 -34.29 1.46
N ASN A 149 6.02 -33.67 1.50
CA ASN A 149 6.68 -33.07 0.34
C ASN A 149 7.82 -33.95 -0.25
N GLY A 150 8.02 -35.16 0.22
CA GLY A 150 9.06 -36.07 -0.28
C GLY A 150 10.49 -35.53 -0.04
N LEU A 151 10.69 -34.76 1.04
CA LEU A 151 11.98 -34.14 1.34
C LEU A 151 12.81 -35.03 2.27
N SER A 152 14.13 -35.08 2.01
CA SER A 152 15.07 -35.77 2.89
C SER A 152 15.33 -35.04 4.21
N SER A 153 16.16 -35.65 5.07
CA SER A 153 16.63 -35.01 6.31
C SER A 153 17.65 -33.87 6.10
N ASN A 154 18.08 -33.66 4.86
CA ASN A 154 19.04 -32.58 4.55
C ASN A 154 18.48 -31.20 4.85
N PRO A 155 19.33 -30.18 5.11
CA PRO A 155 18.91 -28.80 5.25
C PRO A 155 18.12 -28.32 4.04
N ILE A 156 17.02 -27.57 4.28
CA ILE A 156 16.20 -26.99 3.22
C ILE A 156 16.62 -25.54 3.04
N ILE A 157 16.89 -25.16 1.79
CA ILE A 157 17.11 -23.77 1.40
C ILE A 157 15.92 -23.35 0.56
N ALA A 158 15.11 -22.43 1.10
CA ALA A 158 13.99 -21.84 0.38
C ALA A 158 14.45 -20.57 -0.34
N LEU A 159 14.45 -20.58 -1.67
CA LEU A 159 14.78 -19.42 -2.49
C LEU A 159 13.49 -18.71 -2.93
N LEU A 160 13.26 -17.50 -2.42
CA LEU A 160 12.14 -16.65 -2.82
C LEU A 160 12.63 -15.69 -3.92
N ALA A 161 12.54 -16.12 -5.17
CA ALA A 161 13.05 -15.37 -6.32
C ALA A 161 12.14 -14.20 -6.78
N GLY A 162 11.06 -13.92 -6.05
CA GLY A 162 10.06 -12.93 -6.40
C GLY A 162 8.79 -13.53 -7.00
N SER A 163 7.76 -12.69 -7.17
CA SER A 163 6.42 -13.10 -7.60
C SER A 163 6.17 -12.96 -9.11
N ARG A 164 7.09 -12.38 -9.85
CA ARG A 164 6.91 -12.09 -11.29
C ARG A 164 7.85 -12.89 -12.15
N LYS A 165 7.36 -13.39 -13.30
CA LYS A 165 8.18 -14.13 -14.28
C LYS A 165 9.47 -13.41 -14.67
N LYS A 166 9.50 -12.06 -14.68
CA LYS A 166 10.69 -11.27 -15.00
C LYS A 166 11.74 -11.25 -13.89
N GLU A 167 11.34 -11.55 -12.67
CA GLU A 167 12.23 -11.58 -11.49
C GLU A 167 12.89 -12.98 -11.35
N ILE A 168 12.35 -13.99 -12.03
CA ILE A 168 12.80 -15.38 -12.00
C ILE A 168 13.72 -15.73 -13.19
N LYS A 169 13.83 -14.86 -14.18
CA LYS A 169 14.76 -14.98 -15.32
C LYS A 169 16.05 -14.22 -15.00
#